data_2c7dd3eb773adcb0e421d7af87ce19f1
#
_entry.id   2c7dd3eb773adcb0e421d7af87ce19f1
#
_cell.length_a   1.000
_cell.length_b   1.000
_cell.length_c   1.000
_cell.angle_alpha   90.00
_cell.angle_beta   90.00
_cell.angle_gamma   90.00
#
_symmetry.space_group_name_H-M   'P 1'
#
loop_
_entity.id
_entity.type
_entity.pdbx_description
1 polymer ?
#
loop_
_entity_poly.entity_id
_entity_poly.type
_entity_poly.pdbx_seq_one_letter_code
_entity_poly.pdbx_strand_id
1 'polypeptide(L)'
;MIKRLFTLRICAFLMLLGLGLSSCQQEAPDLSKKERDARLIGAWTIIETAGRETLPGDKQIIFNKDGSCIGFHYPGGKRLFYTEGNNHLFVFVYGKGAKVSNWTYDDYYQIEGEKLYLWMSEEDMNARKYESAVTYIRKPNS
;
A
#
# COMPACT_ATOMS: atom_id res chain seq x y z
N MET A 1 -32.84 33.20 28.07
CA MET A 1 -32.02 31.99 28.32
C MET A 1 -32.20 30.94 27.24
N ILE A 2 -33.40 30.58 26.85
CA ILE A 2 -33.69 29.54 25.85
C ILE A 2 -33.18 29.92 24.45
N LYS A 3 -33.25 31.20 24.07
CA LYS A 3 -32.77 31.69 22.77
C LYS A 3 -31.24 31.58 22.57
N ARG A 4 -30.46 31.69 23.64
CA ARG A 4 -28.99 31.55 23.58
C ARG A 4 -28.55 30.08 23.38
N LEU A 5 -29.24 29.15 24.00
CA LEU A 5 -28.99 27.71 23.84
C LEU A 5 -29.34 27.23 22.42
N PHE A 6 -30.38 27.80 21.82
CA PHE A 6 -30.81 27.48 20.47
C PHE A 6 -29.79 27.97 19.42
N THR A 7 -29.25 29.18 19.61
CA THR A 7 -28.24 29.76 18.72
C THR A 7 -26.94 28.98 18.77
N LEU A 8 -26.50 28.49 19.96
CA LEU A 8 -25.33 27.68 20.13
C LEU A 8 -25.45 26.31 19.44
N ARG A 9 -26.65 25.72 19.48
CA ARG A 9 -26.91 24.43 18.80
C ARG A 9 -26.87 24.57 17.27
N ILE A 10 -27.37 25.66 16.75
CA ILE A 10 -27.36 25.95 15.31
C ILE A 10 -25.93 26.19 14.81
N CYS A 11 -25.12 26.93 15.57
CA CYS A 11 -23.72 27.16 15.23
C CYS A 11 -22.90 25.85 15.26
N ALA A 12 -23.13 24.97 16.24
CA ALA A 12 -22.47 23.68 16.32
C ALA A 12 -22.87 22.77 15.16
N PHE A 13 -24.13 22.82 14.74
CA PHE A 13 -24.63 22.03 13.61
C PHE A 13 -24.05 22.53 12.28
N LEU A 14 -23.91 23.84 12.09
CA LEU A 14 -23.28 24.43 10.90
C LEU A 14 -21.79 24.14 10.83
N MET A 15 -21.07 24.07 11.94
CA MET A 15 -19.67 23.66 11.98
C MET A 15 -19.49 22.20 11.63
N LEU A 16 -20.37 21.31 12.06
CA LEU A 16 -20.36 19.89 11.70
C LEU A 16 -20.62 19.68 10.21
N LEU A 17 -21.50 20.46 9.60
CA LEU A 17 -21.75 20.43 8.16
C LEU A 17 -20.54 20.93 7.35
N GLY A 18 -19.86 21.96 7.82
CA GLY A 18 -18.64 22.48 7.21
C GLY A 18 -17.48 21.47 7.23
N LEU A 19 -17.32 20.74 8.34
CA LEU A 19 -16.33 19.67 8.47
C LEU A 19 -16.68 18.47 7.59
N GLY A 20 -17.96 18.13 7.43
CA GLY A 20 -18.41 17.07 6.54
C GLY A 20 -18.13 17.34 5.06
N LEU A 21 -18.19 18.59 4.62
CA LEU A 21 -17.90 18.99 3.25
C LEU A 21 -16.39 18.99 2.94
N SER A 22 -15.55 19.32 3.92
CA SER A 22 -14.08 19.27 3.75
C SER A 22 -13.54 17.85 3.72
N SER A 23 -14.23 16.86 4.30
CA SER A 23 -13.82 15.45 4.27
C SER A 23 -14.04 14.78 2.92
N CYS A 24 -14.76 15.41 1.98
CA CYS A 24 -14.93 14.91 0.61
C CYS A 24 -13.72 15.18 -0.30
N GLN A 25 -12.78 16.03 0.12
CA GLN A 25 -11.49 16.15 -0.54
C GLN A 25 -10.54 15.10 0.07
N GLN A 26 -10.31 14.03 -0.67
CA GLN A 26 -9.35 13.00 -0.27
C GLN A 26 -7.95 13.60 -0.28
N GLU A 27 -7.46 14.03 0.86
CA GLU A 27 -6.06 14.34 1.03
C GLU A 27 -5.26 13.03 0.98
N ALA A 28 -4.16 13.04 0.25
CA ALA A 28 -3.26 11.90 0.20
C ALA A 28 -2.70 11.63 1.61
N PRO A 29 -2.72 10.38 2.09
CA PRO A 29 -2.20 10.07 3.42
C PRO A 29 -0.70 10.32 3.50
N ASP A 30 -0.25 10.79 4.65
CA ASP A 30 1.17 10.93 4.93
C ASP A 30 1.73 9.58 5.40
N LEU A 31 2.51 8.94 4.54
CA LEU A 31 3.13 7.65 4.82
C LEU A 31 4.60 7.76 5.28
N SER A 32 5.09 8.99 5.53
CA SER A 32 6.49 9.22 5.89
C SER A 32 6.91 8.56 7.22
N LYS A 33 5.96 8.35 8.13
CA LYS A 33 6.19 7.72 9.43
C LYS A 33 5.90 6.22 9.45
N LYS A 34 5.48 5.65 8.35
CA LYS A 34 5.22 4.21 8.27
C LYS A 34 6.53 3.43 8.28
N GLU A 35 6.51 2.27 8.92
CA GLU A 35 7.65 1.36 8.91
C GLU A 35 7.88 0.77 7.52
N ARG A 36 9.13 0.51 7.22
CA ARG A 36 9.54 -0.16 5.99
C ARG A 36 10.62 -1.18 6.30
N ASP A 37 10.37 -2.41 5.93
CA ASP A 37 11.38 -3.47 6.06
C ASP A 37 12.52 -3.19 5.09
N ALA A 38 13.69 -2.85 5.62
CA ALA A 38 14.87 -2.50 4.82
C ALA A 38 15.35 -3.65 3.94
N ARG A 39 15.01 -4.89 4.27
CA ARG A 39 15.39 -6.06 3.48
C ARG A 39 14.68 -6.10 2.12
N LEU A 40 13.55 -5.40 1.98
CA LEU A 40 12.83 -5.28 0.70
C LEU A 40 13.55 -4.35 -0.28
N ILE A 41 14.37 -3.43 0.20
CA ILE A 41 15.03 -2.44 -0.67
C ILE A 41 15.92 -3.13 -1.68
N GLY A 42 15.73 -2.76 -2.94
CA GLY A 42 16.47 -3.31 -4.08
C GLY A 42 15.54 -3.69 -5.23
N ALA A 43 16.13 -4.34 -6.22
CA ALA A 43 15.42 -4.80 -7.41
C ALA A 43 15.18 -6.31 -7.33
N TRP A 44 13.96 -6.71 -7.70
CA TRP A 44 13.51 -8.10 -7.66
C TRP A 44 12.91 -8.48 -9.01
N THR A 45 13.26 -9.67 -9.48
CA THR A 45 12.77 -10.22 -10.76
C THR A 45 11.91 -11.45 -10.49
N ILE A 46 10.74 -11.53 -11.12
CA ILE A 46 9.82 -12.66 -10.95
C ILE A 46 10.42 -13.95 -11.52
N ILE A 47 10.28 -15.05 -10.79
CA ILE A 47 10.67 -16.38 -11.23
C ILE A 47 9.51 -17.38 -11.16
N GLU A 48 8.45 -17.09 -10.42
CA GLU A 48 7.28 -17.97 -10.30
C GLU A 48 6.01 -17.14 -10.07
N THR A 49 4.98 -17.40 -10.87
CA THR A 49 3.68 -16.70 -10.79
C THR A 49 2.66 -17.41 -9.90
N ALA A 50 2.90 -18.68 -9.57
CA ALA A 50 1.97 -19.52 -8.80
C ALA A 50 0.56 -19.61 -9.43
N GLY A 51 0.46 -19.47 -10.75
CA GLY A 51 -0.83 -19.52 -11.47
C GLY A 51 -1.73 -18.33 -11.20
N ARG A 52 -1.25 -17.25 -10.58
CA ARG A 52 -2.06 -16.04 -10.34
C ARG A 52 -2.38 -15.34 -11.66
N GLU A 53 -3.66 -15.09 -11.88
CA GLU A 53 -4.11 -14.36 -13.08
C GLU A 53 -3.71 -12.89 -13.03
N THR A 54 -3.79 -12.30 -11.82
CA THR A 54 -3.40 -10.91 -11.60
C THR A 54 -2.17 -10.87 -10.69
N LEU A 55 -1.04 -10.48 -11.25
CA LEU A 55 0.20 -10.32 -10.50
C LEU A 55 0.20 -8.99 -9.75
N PRO A 56 0.84 -8.93 -8.57
CA PRO A 56 0.98 -7.69 -7.83
C PRO A 56 1.76 -6.63 -8.60
N GLY A 57 2.75 -7.04 -9.35
CA GLY A 57 3.63 -6.13 -10.07
C GLY A 57 4.10 -6.70 -11.40
N ASP A 58 4.95 -5.94 -12.05
CA ASP A 58 5.62 -6.32 -13.28
C ASP A 58 6.61 -7.46 -13.05
N LYS A 59 7.24 -7.92 -14.13
CA LYS A 59 8.32 -8.91 -14.06
C LYS A 59 9.48 -8.44 -13.20
N GLN A 60 9.68 -7.14 -13.08
CA GLN A 60 10.66 -6.54 -12.19
C GLN A 60 9.98 -5.50 -11.30
N ILE A 61 10.22 -5.59 -10.00
CA ILE A 61 9.77 -4.61 -9.02
C ILE A 61 10.99 -4.05 -8.30
N ILE A 62 10.92 -2.75 -7.96
CA ILE A 62 12.03 -2.07 -7.28
C ILE A 62 11.45 -1.32 -6.08
N PHE A 63 12.04 -1.56 -4.92
CA PHE A 63 11.76 -0.81 -3.69
C PHE A 63 12.95 0.11 -3.40
N ASN A 64 12.71 1.40 -3.36
CA ASN A 64 13.75 2.40 -3.12
C ASN A 64 13.85 2.77 -1.65
N LYS A 65 15.03 3.25 -1.27
CA LYS A 65 15.35 3.62 0.11
C LYS A 65 14.47 4.77 0.63
N ASP A 66 13.99 5.65 -0.25
CA ASP A 66 13.09 6.75 0.09
C ASP A 66 11.63 6.33 0.29
N GLY A 67 11.31 5.05 0.09
CA GLY A 67 9.97 4.49 0.18
C GLY A 67 9.24 4.41 -1.14
N SER A 68 9.75 5.02 -2.20
CA SER A 68 9.14 4.89 -3.53
C SER A 68 9.35 3.49 -4.09
N CYS A 69 8.47 3.07 -5.00
CA CYS A 69 8.59 1.78 -5.66
C CYS A 69 8.17 1.85 -7.12
N ILE A 70 8.69 0.93 -7.90
CA ILE A 70 8.49 0.84 -9.35
C ILE A 70 8.07 -0.59 -9.69
N GLY A 71 7.28 -0.74 -10.75
CA GLY A 71 6.88 -2.05 -11.24
C GLY A 71 5.50 -2.51 -10.78
N PHE A 72 4.67 -1.59 -10.30
CA PHE A 72 3.27 -1.85 -9.97
C PHE A 72 2.38 -1.12 -10.97
N HIS A 73 1.59 -1.86 -11.75
CA HIS A 73 0.95 -1.30 -12.94
C HIS A 73 -0.44 -0.73 -12.76
N TYR A 74 -0.88 -0.50 -11.56
CA TYR A 74 -2.16 0.17 -11.39
C TYR A 74 -2.06 1.61 -11.89
N PRO A 75 -3.10 2.11 -12.58
CA PRO A 75 -3.08 3.49 -13.04
C PRO A 75 -2.99 4.44 -11.84
N GLY A 76 -2.07 5.38 -11.92
CA GLY A 76 -1.83 6.34 -10.84
C GLY A 76 -0.52 7.08 -10.97
N GLY A 77 -0.21 7.88 -9.98
CA GLY A 77 1.00 8.65 -9.88
C GLY A 77 2.07 7.98 -9.03
N LYS A 78 2.54 8.70 -8.03
CA LYS A 78 3.55 8.25 -7.07
C LYS A 78 3.12 6.98 -6.34
N ARG A 79 4.06 6.09 -6.08
CA ARG A 79 3.85 4.86 -5.31
C ARG A 79 4.80 4.82 -4.13
N LEU A 80 4.25 4.53 -2.94
CA LEU A 80 5.05 4.33 -1.73
C LEU A 80 4.71 2.96 -1.13
N PHE A 81 5.72 2.26 -0.65
CA PHE A 81 5.52 1.02 0.08
C PHE A 81 5.73 1.22 1.57
N TYR A 82 5.09 0.39 2.35
CA TYR A 82 5.31 0.28 3.80
C TYR A 82 4.98 -1.13 4.27
N THR A 83 5.42 -1.47 5.46
CA THR A 83 5.19 -2.79 6.05
C THR A 83 4.56 -2.64 7.42
N GLU A 84 3.72 -3.58 7.79
CA GLU A 84 3.08 -3.63 9.11
C GLU A 84 3.14 -5.04 9.69
N GLY A 85 3.23 -5.13 11.01
CA GLY A 85 3.04 -6.35 11.81
C GLY A 85 3.71 -7.61 11.25
N ASN A 86 2.92 -8.64 11.00
CA ASN A 86 3.36 -9.97 10.56
C ASN A 86 3.68 -10.00 9.06
N ASN A 87 4.72 -9.30 8.64
CA ASN A 87 5.18 -9.32 7.25
C ASN A 87 4.05 -9.00 6.25
N HIS A 88 3.31 -7.94 6.53
CA HIS A 88 2.29 -7.43 5.65
C HIS A 88 2.86 -6.26 4.83
N LEU A 89 2.94 -6.43 3.52
CA LEU A 89 3.45 -5.43 2.59
C LEU A 89 2.30 -4.67 1.96
N PHE A 90 2.39 -3.36 2.00
CA PHE A 90 1.44 -2.46 1.35
C PHE A 90 2.16 -1.62 0.31
N VAL A 91 1.52 -1.44 -0.84
CA VAL A 91 1.93 -0.47 -1.85
C VAL A 91 0.77 0.49 -2.08
N PHE A 92 0.96 1.73 -1.69
CA PHE A 92 -0.04 2.77 -1.88
C PHE A 92 0.25 3.51 -3.19
N VAL A 93 -0.74 3.53 -4.07
CA VAL A 93 -0.68 4.22 -5.35
C VAL A 93 -1.53 5.48 -5.26
N TYR A 94 -0.90 6.63 -5.34
CA TYR A 94 -1.59 7.92 -5.31
C TYR A 94 -2.37 8.12 -6.60
N GLY A 95 -3.62 8.56 -6.49
CA GLY A 95 -4.46 8.87 -7.63
C GLY A 95 -3.86 9.99 -8.49
N LYS A 96 -4.21 10.03 -9.75
CA LYS A 96 -3.73 11.03 -10.71
C LYS A 96 -4.88 11.94 -11.15
N GLY A 97 -4.97 13.12 -10.53
CA GLY A 97 -6.04 14.08 -10.79
C GLY A 97 -7.40 13.58 -10.29
N ALA A 98 -8.47 14.16 -10.82
CA ALA A 98 -9.85 13.82 -10.41
C ALA A 98 -10.37 12.51 -10.99
N LYS A 99 -9.66 11.91 -11.94
CA LYS A 99 -10.13 10.74 -12.71
C LYS A 99 -9.62 9.40 -12.18
N VAL A 100 -8.56 9.40 -11.38
CA VAL A 100 -7.94 8.17 -10.88
C VAL A 100 -7.88 8.24 -9.37
N SER A 101 -8.59 7.33 -8.71
CA SER A 101 -8.64 7.23 -7.26
C SER A 101 -7.34 6.66 -6.70
N ASN A 102 -7.10 6.92 -5.40
CA ASN A 102 -6.04 6.24 -4.67
C ASN A 102 -6.32 4.74 -4.59
N TRP A 103 -5.28 3.96 -4.60
CA TRP A 103 -5.37 2.50 -4.55
C TRP A 103 -4.34 1.95 -3.58
N THR A 104 -4.68 0.88 -2.85
CA THR A 104 -3.74 0.18 -1.99
C THR A 104 -3.67 -1.28 -2.41
N TYR A 105 -2.48 -1.73 -2.74
CA TYR A 105 -2.15 -3.12 -2.93
C TYR A 105 -1.59 -3.68 -1.62
N ASP A 106 -1.95 -4.92 -1.28
CA ASP A 106 -1.38 -5.59 -0.13
C ASP A 106 -1.16 -7.08 -0.36
N ASP A 107 -0.07 -7.59 0.17
CA ASP A 107 0.27 -9.01 0.21
C ASP A 107 1.06 -9.31 1.48
N TYR A 108 1.11 -10.57 1.85
CA TYR A 108 1.97 -11.06 2.92
C TYR A 108 3.27 -11.59 2.31
N TYR A 109 4.39 -11.35 2.97
CA TYR A 109 5.69 -11.68 2.37
C TYR A 109 6.62 -12.38 3.34
N GLN A 110 7.56 -13.13 2.76
CA GLN A 110 8.75 -13.59 3.47
C GLN A 110 9.96 -13.45 2.56
N ILE A 111 11.10 -13.12 3.16
CA ILE A 111 12.39 -13.07 2.48
C ILE A 111 13.24 -14.20 3.02
N GLU A 112 13.63 -15.12 2.13
CA GLU A 112 14.49 -16.25 2.45
C GLU A 112 15.70 -16.22 1.52
N GLY A 113 16.86 -15.78 2.05
CA GLY A 113 18.06 -15.57 1.23
C GLY A 113 17.80 -14.49 0.16
N GLU A 114 17.95 -14.87 -1.10
CA GLU A 114 17.77 -13.98 -2.25
C GLU A 114 16.35 -14.03 -2.82
N LYS A 115 15.42 -14.75 -2.16
CA LYS A 115 14.05 -14.91 -2.63
C LYS A 115 13.07 -14.11 -1.81
N LEU A 116 12.11 -13.48 -2.51
CA LEU A 116 10.96 -12.81 -1.94
C LEU A 116 9.71 -13.59 -2.34
N TYR A 117 8.98 -14.07 -1.33
CA TYR A 117 7.72 -14.77 -1.53
C TYR A 117 6.56 -13.86 -1.17
N LEU A 118 5.53 -13.80 -2.03
CA LEU A 118 4.32 -13.02 -1.80
C LEU A 118 3.10 -13.94 -1.82
N TRP A 119 2.32 -13.88 -0.75
CA TRP A 119 1.05 -14.62 -0.61
C TRP A 119 -0.12 -13.66 -0.47
N MET A 120 -1.29 -14.10 -0.94
CA MET A 120 -2.53 -13.34 -0.80
C MET A 120 -3.12 -13.41 0.61
N SER A 121 -2.77 -14.43 1.40
CA SER A 121 -3.29 -14.62 2.75
C SER A 121 -2.18 -14.87 3.76
N GLU A 122 -2.41 -14.41 4.99
CA GLU A 122 -1.51 -14.67 6.10
C GLU A 122 -1.44 -16.16 6.43
N GLU A 123 -2.56 -16.88 6.29
CA GLU A 123 -2.63 -18.33 6.52
C GLU A 123 -1.65 -19.08 5.61
N ASP A 124 -1.66 -18.77 4.33
CA ASP A 124 -0.76 -19.41 3.35
C ASP A 124 0.70 -19.07 3.63
N MET A 125 0.99 -17.84 4.04
CA MET A 125 2.33 -17.43 4.45
C MET A 125 2.80 -18.22 5.68
N ASN A 126 1.97 -18.30 6.71
CA ASN A 126 2.31 -19.02 7.95
C ASN A 126 2.48 -20.52 7.71
N ALA A 127 1.70 -21.09 6.80
CA ALA A 127 1.81 -22.49 6.39
C ALA A 127 2.95 -22.74 5.43
N ARG A 128 3.64 -21.71 4.96
CA ARG A 128 4.73 -21.76 3.98
C ARG A 128 4.35 -22.52 2.71
N LYS A 129 3.17 -22.21 2.20
CA LYS A 129 2.65 -22.78 0.95
C LYS A 129 3.35 -22.15 -0.25
N TYR A 130 4.59 -22.55 -0.52
CA TYR A 130 5.39 -21.96 -1.60
C TYR A 130 4.76 -22.14 -2.97
N GLU A 131 3.98 -23.19 -3.18
CA GLU A 131 3.25 -23.43 -4.43
C GLU A 131 2.19 -22.38 -4.72
N SER A 132 1.74 -21.64 -3.71
CA SER A 132 0.78 -20.53 -3.88
C SER A 132 1.44 -19.16 -3.79
N ALA A 133 2.75 -19.09 -3.65
CA ALA A 133 3.49 -17.84 -3.56
C ALA A 133 3.97 -17.35 -4.93
N VAL A 134 3.74 -16.08 -5.22
CA VAL A 134 4.48 -15.41 -6.30
C VAL A 134 5.89 -15.19 -5.78
N THR A 135 6.89 -15.63 -6.55
CA THR A 135 8.28 -15.62 -6.10
C THR A 135 9.13 -14.72 -6.99
N TYR A 136 9.89 -13.87 -6.33
CA TYR A 136 10.87 -12.99 -6.95
C TYR A 136 12.26 -13.35 -6.45
N ILE A 137 13.26 -13.10 -7.28
CA ILE A 137 14.67 -13.24 -6.89
C ILE A 137 15.33 -11.86 -6.90
N ARG A 138 16.20 -11.62 -5.93
CA ARG A 138 16.94 -10.37 -5.84
C ARG A 138 17.90 -10.27 -7.01
N LYS A 139 17.84 -9.15 -7.73
CA LYS A 139 18.80 -8.86 -8.79
C LYS A 139 20.15 -8.52 -8.13
N PRO A 140 21.25 -9.20 -8.53
CA PRO A 140 22.54 -8.86 -7.96
C PRO A 140 22.92 -7.42 -8.28
N ASN A 141 23.54 -6.75 -7.30
CA ASN A 141 24.14 -5.44 -7.51
C ASN A 141 25.36 -5.62 -8.44
N SER A 142 25.20 -5.13 -9.63
CA SER A 142 26.32 -5.08 -10.60
C SER A 142 27.13 -3.82 -10.40
#